data_74f4682290a367ea5af5bb7dd1e498fb
#
_entry.id   74f4682290a367ea5af5bb7dd1e498fb
#
_cell.length_a   1.000
_cell.length_b   1.000
_cell.length_c   1.000
_cell.angle_alpha   90.00
_cell.angle_beta   90.00
_cell.angle_gamma   90.00
#
_symmetry.space_group_name_H-M   'P 1'
#
loop_
_entity.id
_entity.type
_entity.pdbx_description
1 polymer ?
#
loop_
_entity_poly.entity_id
_entity_poly.type
_entity_poly.pdbx_seq_one_letter_code
_entity_poly.pdbx_strand_id
1 'polypeptide(L)'
;MYKKLILTVALGIAAVSAYAGGYVTNSNQNVAYLRNPAQNAVIGVQGAYFNPAGIGFMENGWHIALDVQTALQRRYTTSTYEPLKYGIDNEGRGYKKYTGKSFVPALPHLDLAYKHNNWFGSFHFGVISGGGKAKYDQGLGSFEAPVAMIPALINTLAGATAVTAYDADINLTGEQYNFAGQLNFGYRINKNWSVSAGVRMNYLSNYYVGSLKNIRLQPAGGQMMPAAAVLASAISSLTGGTVPADQIAPMASQLVSDKALDAHQKDIAWTPIISVDYKTGKFNFSARYEFNTKVRLDNTTKENSTGISQFDDGKQIAADIPGNLNLGAQYSVKPNFRVALGFNYYFDKQSKQYNNETGLNDKQNYLKHNSFEILGGMEYDVCKLLTLSIGANSNTFGFGNDARFISDMSYSTSSISGGIGAQFHVNSRINIDLGVYKTFFLHFTKEQKDYGANGELIYRKLAPVVSQLPLSPEIAGKLTPENLAITGQDDFYRTSIVAGVGVSFSF
;
A
#
# COMPACT_ATOMS: atom_id res chain seq x y z
N MET A 1 40.98 -22.16 14.07
CA MET A 1 39.92 -22.83 13.25
C MET A 1 38.60 -22.06 13.25
N TYR A 2 38.63 -20.69 13.26
CA TYR A 2 37.47 -19.79 13.41
C TYR A 2 37.20 -18.92 12.20
N LYS A 3 37.65 -19.28 10.99
CA LYS A 3 37.62 -18.39 9.80
C LYS A 3 36.51 -18.68 8.76
N LYS A 4 35.51 -19.54 9.01
CA LYS A 4 34.50 -19.87 8.00
C LYS A 4 33.06 -20.01 8.54
N LEU A 5 32.66 -19.20 9.53
CA LEU A 5 31.23 -19.08 9.84
C LEU A 5 30.81 -17.58 9.83
N ILE A 6 30.93 -16.95 8.67
CA ILE A 6 30.29 -15.66 8.42
C ILE A 6 28.85 -15.99 8.02
N LEU A 7 27.99 -16.23 9.00
CA LEU A 7 26.56 -16.21 8.78
C LEU A 7 26.11 -14.76 8.99
N THR A 8 25.68 -14.13 7.92
CA THR A 8 25.17 -12.76 7.90
C THR A 8 23.95 -12.69 8.78
N VAL A 9 24.10 -12.13 9.97
CA VAL A 9 23.01 -11.93 10.92
C VAL A 9 22.37 -10.58 10.61
N ALA A 10 21.36 -10.58 9.76
CA ALA A 10 20.53 -9.40 9.54
C ALA A 10 19.42 -9.34 10.60
N LEU A 11 19.22 -8.20 11.26
CA LEU A 11 17.98 -7.89 11.94
C LEU A 11 16.90 -7.89 10.85
N GLY A 12 16.16 -8.99 10.73
CA GLY A 12 15.12 -9.14 9.70
C GLY A 12 13.98 -8.21 10.03
N ILE A 13 13.97 -7.08 9.39
CA ILE A 13 12.81 -6.24 9.34
C ILE A 13 11.84 -6.99 8.43
N ALA A 14 10.76 -7.51 8.98
CA ALA A 14 9.71 -8.17 8.23
C ALA A 14 8.96 -7.12 7.39
N ALA A 15 9.57 -6.68 6.31
CA ALA A 15 8.91 -5.83 5.34
C ALA A 15 8.02 -6.68 4.46
N VAL A 16 6.75 -6.60 4.71
CA VAL A 16 5.71 -7.26 3.91
C VAL A 16 5.21 -6.26 2.88
N SER A 17 5.48 -6.50 1.60
CA SER A 17 4.84 -5.73 0.53
C SER A 17 3.35 -6.01 0.52
N ALA A 18 2.54 -5.02 0.83
CA ALA A 18 1.10 -5.12 0.73
C ALA A 18 0.66 -4.73 -0.68
N TYR A 19 0.62 -5.70 -1.58
CA TYR A 19 0.04 -5.54 -2.92
C TYR A 19 -1.25 -6.35 -3.11
N ALA A 20 -1.78 -6.95 -2.08
CA ALA A 20 -2.99 -7.74 -2.21
C ALA A 20 -4.21 -6.93 -1.80
N GLY A 21 -5.22 -6.96 -2.63
CA GLY A 21 -6.50 -6.28 -2.40
C GLY A 21 -6.36 -4.74 -2.43
N GLY A 22 -6.92 -4.10 -3.45
CA GLY A 22 -6.97 -2.64 -3.50
C GLY A 22 -5.91 -1.94 -4.34
N TYR A 23 -5.16 -2.67 -5.13
CA TYR A 23 -4.18 -2.04 -6.03
C TYR A 23 -4.82 -1.04 -6.99
N VAL A 24 -6.01 -1.33 -7.48
CA VAL A 24 -6.80 -0.49 -8.42
C VAL A 24 -8.18 -0.11 -7.89
N THR A 25 -8.44 -0.26 -6.59
CA THR A 25 -9.68 0.18 -5.96
C THR A 25 -9.67 1.68 -5.69
N ASN A 26 -10.86 2.30 -5.58
CA ASN A 26 -11.00 3.76 -5.45
C ASN A 26 -10.26 4.51 -6.58
N SER A 27 -10.32 4.01 -7.80
CA SER A 27 -9.56 4.52 -8.92
C SER A 27 -10.16 5.82 -9.47
N ASN A 28 -9.76 6.94 -8.90
CA ASN A 28 -10.21 8.29 -9.22
C ASN A 28 -9.45 8.85 -10.44
N GLN A 29 -9.79 8.38 -11.64
CA GLN A 29 -9.06 8.70 -12.86
C GLN A 29 -9.52 9.98 -13.56
N ASN A 30 -10.49 10.69 -12.97
CA ASN A 30 -11.05 11.92 -13.54
C ASN A 30 -11.78 12.69 -12.43
N VAL A 31 -11.90 14.01 -12.53
CA VAL A 31 -12.64 14.84 -11.55
C VAL A 31 -14.13 14.48 -11.52
N ALA A 32 -14.70 13.97 -12.61
CA ALA A 32 -16.06 13.45 -12.60
C ALA A 32 -16.25 12.31 -11.58
N TYR A 33 -15.25 11.45 -11.36
CA TYR A 33 -15.27 10.43 -10.32
C TYR A 33 -15.26 11.05 -8.91
N LEU A 34 -14.51 12.12 -8.69
CA LEU A 34 -14.46 12.77 -7.37
C LEU A 34 -15.82 13.31 -6.96
N ARG A 35 -16.62 13.80 -7.90
CA ARG A 35 -17.96 14.33 -7.63
C ARG A 35 -19.07 13.26 -7.68
N ASN A 36 -18.85 12.17 -8.43
CA ASN A 36 -19.76 11.02 -8.54
C ASN A 36 -18.95 9.77 -8.90
N PRO A 37 -18.64 8.85 -7.95
CA PRO A 37 -17.82 7.68 -8.25
C PRO A 37 -18.51 6.62 -9.12
N ALA A 38 -19.83 6.64 -9.26
CA ALA A 38 -20.57 5.67 -10.06
C ALA A 38 -20.49 5.96 -11.56
N GLN A 39 -19.25 5.98 -12.11
CA GLN A 39 -18.95 6.31 -13.51
C GLN A 39 -19.13 5.14 -14.49
N ASN A 40 -19.31 3.91 -14.01
CA ASN A 40 -19.27 2.69 -14.84
C ASN A 40 -20.23 2.73 -16.06
N ALA A 41 -21.41 3.34 -15.92
CA ALA A 41 -22.40 3.47 -17.03
C ALA A 41 -22.61 4.92 -17.49
N VAL A 42 -21.77 5.87 -17.06
CA VAL A 42 -21.86 7.25 -17.51
C VAL A 42 -21.32 7.38 -18.91
N ILE A 43 -22.07 8.06 -19.79
CA ILE A 43 -21.65 8.36 -21.15
C ILE A 43 -20.99 9.73 -21.16
N GLY A 44 -19.72 9.78 -21.52
CA GLY A 44 -18.90 10.99 -21.55
C GLY A 44 -17.45 10.68 -21.87
N VAL A 45 -16.60 11.72 -22.00
CA VAL A 45 -15.20 11.56 -22.39
C VAL A 45 -14.39 10.78 -21.35
N GLN A 46 -14.72 10.87 -20.04
CA GLN A 46 -14.17 10.05 -18.96
C GLN A 46 -14.43 8.54 -19.16
N GLY A 47 -15.36 8.18 -20.05
CA GLY A 47 -15.55 6.81 -20.53
C GLY A 47 -14.29 6.22 -21.15
N ALA A 48 -13.32 7.02 -21.59
CA ALA A 48 -12.02 6.54 -22.06
C ALA A 48 -11.37 5.59 -21.05
N TYR A 49 -11.58 5.82 -19.74
CA TYR A 49 -11.19 4.89 -18.68
C TYR A 49 -12.37 4.05 -18.18
N PHE A 50 -13.50 4.69 -17.76
CA PHE A 50 -14.55 4.04 -16.96
C PHE A 50 -15.54 3.20 -17.79
N ASN A 51 -15.92 3.68 -18.99
CA ASN A 51 -16.93 3.07 -19.85
C ASN A 51 -16.58 3.23 -21.34
N PRO A 52 -15.54 2.55 -21.84
CA PRO A 52 -15.09 2.75 -23.21
C PRO A 52 -16.17 2.51 -24.28
N ALA A 53 -17.02 1.50 -24.11
CA ALA A 53 -18.11 1.25 -25.03
C ALA A 53 -19.18 2.35 -25.05
N GLY A 54 -19.37 3.07 -23.93
CA GLY A 54 -20.33 4.18 -23.82
C GLY A 54 -20.00 5.36 -24.74
N ILE A 55 -18.73 5.52 -25.15
CA ILE A 55 -18.29 6.54 -26.10
C ILE A 55 -19.05 6.41 -27.46
N GLY A 56 -19.46 5.20 -27.84
CA GLY A 56 -20.27 4.96 -29.02
C GLY A 56 -21.61 5.72 -29.05
N PHE A 57 -22.10 6.21 -27.90
CA PHE A 57 -23.32 6.99 -27.79
C PHE A 57 -23.10 8.50 -27.62
N MET A 58 -21.85 8.97 -27.64
CA MET A 58 -21.52 10.40 -27.69
C MET A 58 -21.82 10.99 -29.05
N GLU A 59 -21.76 12.30 -29.18
CA GLU A 59 -21.83 13.01 -30.46
C GLU A 59 -20.60 12.73 -31.31
N ASN A 60 -20.71 12.92 -32.65
CA ASN A 60 -19.56 12.82 -33.53
C ASN A 60 -18.59 13.97 -33.27
N GLY A 61 -17.29 13.72 -33.41
CA GLY A 61 -16.24 14.72 -33.24
C GLY A 61 -15.20 14.33 -32.20
N TRP A 62 -14.39 15.29 -31.83
CA TRP A 62 -13.39 15.16 -30.80
C TRP A 62 -13.94 15.57 -29.44
N HIS A 63 -13.58 14.81 -28.40
CA HIS A 63 -13.87 15.09 -27.02
C HIS A 63 -12.58 14.95 -26.23
N ILE A 64 -12.27 15.95 -25.43
CA ILE A 64 -11.01 16.05 -24.67
C ILE A 64 -11.36 16.46 -23.25
N ALA A 65 -10.77 15.79 -22.25
CA ALA A 65 -10.78 16.27 -20.87
C ALA A 65 -9.37 16.29 -20.32
N LEU A 66 -9.07 17.36 -19.59
CA LEU A 66 -7.82 17.56 -18.87
C LEU A 66 -8.16 17.82 -17.42
N ASP A 67 -7.61 17.02 -16.54
CA ASP A 67 -7.85 17.09 -15.09
C ASP A 67 -6.55 17.19 -14.33
N VAL A 68 -6.61 17.91 -13.20
CA VAL A 68 -5.55 17.89 -12.20
C VAL A 68 -6.18 17.69 -10.82
N GLN A 69 -5.58 16.80 -10.05
CA GLN A 69 -6.04 16.48 -8.70
C GLN A 69 -4.91 16.66 -7.71
N THR A 70 -5.25 17.05 -6.48
CA THR A 70 -4.34 17.11 -5.34
C THR A 70 -4.81 16.10 -4.30
N ALA A 71 -3.90 15.26 -3.81
CA ALA A 71 -4.20 14.24 -2.82
C ALA A 71 -3.42 14.43 -1.53
N LEU A 72 -4.14 14.40 -0.41
CA LEU A 72 -3.61 14.43 0.95
C LEU A 72 -3.97 13.11 1.64
N GLN A 73 -2.97 12.41 2.18
CA GLN A 73 -3.19 11.14 2.84
C GLN A 73 -2.40 11.06 4.13
N ARG A 74 -3.02 10.51 5.16
CA ARG A 74 -2.37 10.18 6.43
C ARG A 74 -2.59 8.71 6.75
N ARG A 75 -1.53 8.03 7.13
CA ARG A 75 -1.50 6.64 7.58
C ARG A 75 -1.08 6.62 9.04
N TYR A 76 -1.79 5.88 9.84
CA TYR A 76 -1.50 5.72 11.26
C TYR A 76 -1.39 4.24 11.57
N THR A 77 -0.30 3.88 12.24
CA THR A 77 -0.13 2.56 12.84
C THR A 77 0.14 2.76 14.32
N THR A 78 -0.73 2.23 15.17
CA THR A 78 -0.48 2.18 16.61
C THR A 78 -0.02 0.78 16.95
N SER A 79 1.27 0.64 17.26
CA SER A 79 1.87 -0.62 17.65
C SER A 79 1.84 -0.74 19.17
N THR A 80 1.22 -1.80 19.71
CA THR A 80 1.27 -2.18 21.10
C THR A 80 2.22 -3.37 21.24
N TYR A 81 3.33 -3.15 21.87
CA TYR A 81 4.39 -4.11 22.09
C TYR A 81 5.17 -3.72 23.33
N GLU A 82 5.09 -4.52 24.40
CA GLU A 82 5.60 -4.17 25.71
C GLU A 82 7.04 -3.64 25.73
N PRO A 83 8.00 -4.19 24.95
CA PRO A 83 9.37 -3.66 24.90
C PRO A 83 9.51 -2.22 24.42
N LEU A 84 8.52 -1.64 23.73
CA LEU A 84 8.55 -0.23 23.36
C LEU A 84 8.65 0.73 24.55
N LYS A 85 8.30 0.27 25.76
CA LYS A 85 8.43 1.04 27.01
C LYS A 85 9.87 1.50 27.30
N TYR A 86 10.85 0.81 26.76
CA TYR A 86 12.27 1.16 26.93
C TYR A 86 12.72 2.27 25.97
N GLY A 87 11.91 2.68 24.99
CA GLY A 87 12.23 3.80 24.11
C GLY A 87 12.36 5.10 24.88
N ILE A 88 13.47 5.82 24.72
CA ILE A 88 13.77 7.05 25.47
C ILE A 88 12.66 8.10 25.34
N ASP A 89 12.08 8.21 24.14
CA ASP A 89 11.00 9.17 23.84
C ASP A 89 9.60 8.60 24.06
N ASN A 90 9.48 7.38 24.61
CA ASN A 90 8.19 6.70 24.74
C ASN A 90 7.57 6.76 26.15
N GLU A 91 8.21 7.44 27.10
CA GLU A 91 7.67 7.73 28.43
C GLU A 91 7.23 6.46 29.20
N GLY A 92 7.92 5.33 29.01
CA GLY A 92 7.59 4.06 29.67
C GLY A 92 6.33 3.36 29.14
N ARG A 93 5.78 3.80 28.01
CA ARG A 93 4.57 3.21 27.40
C ARG A 93 4.92 1.98 26.54
N GLY A 94 4.21 0.88 26.74
CA GLY A 94 4.29 -0.33 25.90
C GLY A 94 3.56 -0.19 24.56
N TYR A 95 3.33 1.02 24.05
CA TYR A 95 2.73 1.30 22.75
C TYR A 95 3.29 2.59 22.15
N LYS A 96 3.29 2.68 20.82
CA LYS A 96 3.73 3.87 20.08
C LYS A 96 2.89 4.07 18.82
N LYS A 97 2.60 5.33 18.50
CA LYS A 97 1.86 5.71 17.28
C LYS A 97 2.81 6.25 16.23
N TYR A 98 2.84 5.60 15.09
CA TYR A 98 3.61 6.00 13.92
C TYR A 98 2.69 6.68 12.90
N THR A 99 3.19 7.74 12.28
CA THR A 99 2.41 8.51 11.31
C THR A 99 3.17 8.64 9.99
N GLY A 100 2.57 8.09 8.93
CA GLY A 100 3.01 8.31 7.56
C GLY A 100 2.20 9.44 6.90
N LYS A 101 2.87 10.40 6.30
CA LYS A 101 2.25 11.53 5.60
C LYS A 101 2.57 11.43 4.11
N SER A 102 1.54 11.55 3.27
CA SER A 102 1.71 11.66 1.82
C SER A 102 0.96 12.87 1.30
N PHE A 103 1.65 13.68 0.52
CA PHE A 103 1.10 14.81 -0.21
C PHE A 103 1.52 14.73 -1.66
N VAL A 104 0.52 14.64 -2.55
CA VAL A 104 0.73 14.66 -3.98
C VAL A 104 0.08 15.94 -4.52
N PRO A 105 0.89 16.94 -4.87
CA PRO A 105 0.37 18.27 -5.22
C PRO A 105 -0.38 18.28 -6.54
N ALA A 106 0.00 17.43 -7.49
CA ALA A 106 -0.62 17.37 -8.81
C ALA A 106 -0.61 15.94 -9.35
N LEU A 107 -1.79 15.43 -9.67
CA LEU A 107 -2.02 14.20 -10.41
C LEU A 107 -2.76 14.58 -11.70
N PRO A 108 -2.05 14.71 -12.84
CA PRO A 108 -2.68 15.04 -14.11
C PRO A 108 -3.33 13.81 -14.74
N HIS A 109 -4.48 14.01 -15.37
CA HIS A 109 -5.19 13.03 -16.16
C HIS A 109 -5.60 13.64 -17.49
N LEU A 110 -5.61 12.82 -18.54
CA LEU A 110 -6.02 13.16 -19.88
C LEU A 110 -6.97 12.08 -20.41
N ASP A 111 -8.16 12.50 -20.82
CA ASP A 111 -9.09 11.68 -21.57
C ASP A 111 -9.28 12.27 -22.97
N LEU A 112 -9.14 11.44 -24.00
CA LEU A 112 -9.41 11.78 -25.40
C LEU A 112 -10.40 10.78 -25.95
N ALA A 113 -11.35 11.24 -26.74
CA ALA A 113 -12.23 10.39 -27.54
C ALA A 113 -12.49 11.03 -28.89
N TYR A 114 -12.52 10.20 -29.93
CA TYR A 114 -12.96 10.58 -31.26
C TYR A 114 -14.03 9.62 -31.72
N LYS A 115 -15.14 10.16 -32.19
CA LYS A 115 -16.24 9.38 -32.73
C LYS A 115 -16.62 9.86 -34.11
N HIS A 116 -16.76 8.92 -35.04
CA HIS A 116 -17.28 9.16 -36.38
C HIS A 116 -18.29 8.08 -36.76
N ASN A 117 -19.56 8.48 -36.87
CA ASN A 117 -20.67 7.58 -37.12
C ASN A 117 -20.74 6.44 -36.09
N ASN A 118 -20.47 5.20 -36.51
CA ASN A 118 -20.51 4.05 -35.64
C ASN A 118 -19.14 3.67 -35.04
N TRP A 119 -18.04 4.21 -35.56
CA TRP A 119 -16.69 3.94 -35.07
C TRP A 119 -16.25 4.99 -34.08
N PHE A 120 -15.48 4.55 -33.11
CA PHE A 120 -14.84 5.44 -32.15
C PHE A 120 -13.53 4.88 -31.64
N GLY A 121 -12.67 5.78 -31.19
CA GLY A 121 -11.45 5.47 -30.47
C GLY A 121 -11.33 6.35 -29.25
N SER A 122 -10.66 5.90 -28.22
CA SER A 122 -10.37 6.72 -27.04
C SER A 122 -9.02 6.42 -26.44
N PHE A 123 -8.47 7.39 -25.75
CA PHE A 123 -7.22 7.29 -25.02
C PHE A 123 -7.39 7.91 -23.64
N HIS A 124 -6.86 7.23 -22.62
CA HIS A 124 -6.73 7.74 -21.27
C HIS A 124 -5.28 7.69 -20.83
N PHE A 125 -4.82 8.72 -20.12
CA PHE A 125 -3.54 8.74 -19.42
C PHE A 125 -3.73 9.26 -18.01
N GLY A 126 -3.12 8.56 -17.02
CA GLY A 126 -3.17 8.96 -15.63
C GLY A 126 -2.37 8.04 -14.70
N VAL A 127 -2.43 8.35 -13.41
CA VAL A 127 -1.89 7.49 -12.35
C VAL A 127 -3.03 6.62 -11.82
N ILE A 128 -3.09 5.36 -12.23
CA ILE A 128 -4.23 4.48 -11.92
C ILE A 128 -4.15 3.83 -10.54
N SER A 129 -2.96 3.78 -9.95
CA SER A 129 -2.76 3.22 -8.61
C SER A 129 -1.43 3.68 -8.02
N GLY A 130 -1.27 3.40 -6.73
CA GLY A 130 -0.11 3.78 -5.94
C GLY A 130 -0.51 4.70 -4.78
N GLY A 131 0.39 4.86 -3.83
CA GLY A 131 0.15 5.66 -2.62
C GLY A 131 0.83 7.04 -2.65
N GLY A 132 1.47 7.38 -3.77
CA GLY A 132 2.40 8.51 -3.80
C GLY A 132 3.61 8.28 -2.90
N LYS A 133 4.23 9.37 -2.46
CA LYS A 133 5.39 9.35 -1.56
C LYS A 133 4.93 9.48 -0.11
N ALA A 134 5.14 8.42 0.69
CA ALA A 134 4.87 8.42 2.12
C ALA A 134 6.18 8.52 2.91
N LYS A 135 6.25 9.43 3.89
CA LYS A 135 7.38 9.61 4.79
C LYS A 135 6.99 9.23 6.21
N TYR A 136 7.84 8.46 6.86
CA TYR A 136 7.75 8.03 8.25
C TYR A 136 9.01 8.52 8.99
N ASP A 137 8.96 9.76 9.46
CA ASP A 137 10.11 10.42 10.09
C ASP A 137 10.41 9.86 11.50
N GLN A 138 9.45 9.15 12.11
CA GLN A 138 9.60 8.51 13.42
C GLN A 138 9.75 6.98 13.31
N GLY A 139 10.07 6.47 12.12
CA GLY A 139 10.15 5.04 11.86
C GLY A 139 8.80 4.35 11.80
N LEU A 140 8.83 3.05 12.03
CA LEU A 140 7.68 2.13 12.00
C LEU A 140 7.85 1.08 13.09
N GLY A 141 6.74 0.50 13.57
CA GLY A 141 6.75 -0.55 14.59
C GLY A 141 7.59 -1.75 14.22
N SER A 142 7.50 -2.18 12.94
CA SER A 142 8.32 -3.30 12.43
C SER A 142 9.82 -3.03 12.42
N PHE A 143 10.25 -1.77 12.30
CA PHE A 143 11.66 -1.38 12.34
C PHE A 143 12.16 -1.16 13.78
N GLU A 144 11.30 -0.65 14.65
CA GLU A 144 11.67 -0.32 16.02
C GLU A 144 11.62 -1.54 16.97
N ALA A 145 10.70 -2.48 16.72
CA ALA A 145 10.51 -3.63 17.60
C ALA A 145 11.75 -4.52 17.82
N PRO A 146 12.57 -4.81 16.79
CA PRO A 146 13.83 -5.54 17.00
C PRO A 146 14.81 -4.82 17.93
N VAL A 147 14.83 -3.49 17.89
CA VAL A 147 15.67 -2.67 18.79
C VAL A 147 15.10 -2.68 20.21
N ALA A 148 13.79 -2.45 20.31
CA ALA A 148 13.07 -2.47 21.59
C ALA A 148 13.20 -3.81 22.33
N MET A 149 13.33 -4.91 21.59
CA MET A 149 13.52 -6.25 22.15
C MET A 149 14.87 -6.40 22.86
N ILE A 150 15.91 -5.64 22.51
CA ILE A 150 17.26 -5.81 23.07
C ILE A 150 17.29 -5.56 24.59
N PRO A 151 16.77 -4.42 25.12
CA PRO A 151 16.66 -4.21 26.55
C PRO A 151 15.84 -5.29 27.26
N ALA A 152 14.68 -5.67 26.67
CA ALA A 152 13.82 -6.69 27.22
C ALA A 152 14.54 -8.04 27.37
N LEU A 153 15.29 -8.45 26.35
CA LEU A 153 16.09 -9.68 26.35
C LEU A 153 17.17 -9.64 27.42
N ILE A 154 17.98 -8.58 27.46
CA ILE A 154 19.07 -8.45 28.43
C ILE A 154 18.50 -8.51 29.84
N ASN A 155 17.44 -7.78 30.16
CA ASN A 155 16.81 -7.76 31.46
C ASN A 155 16.23 -9.13 31.86
N THR A 156 15.61 -9.86 30.93
CA THR A 156 15.08 -11.20 31.17
C THR A 156 16.19 -12.20 31.46
N LEU A 157 17.30 -12.15 30.73
CA LEU A 157 18.44 -13.05 30.93
C LEU A 157 19.21 -12.73 32.22
N ALA A 158 19.39 -11.46 32.54
CA ALA A 158 20.05 -11.02 33.79
C ALA A 158 19.20 -11.25 35.05
N GLY A 159 17.88 -11.44 34.88
CA GLY A 159 16.95 -11.55 36.03
C GLY A 159 16.80 -10.24 36.81
N ALA A 160 17.23 -9.11 36.26
CA ALA A 160 17.18 -7.78 36.84
C ALA A 160 17.16 -6.69 35.75
N THR A 161 16.79 -5.46 36.16
CA THR A 161 16.85 -4.31 35.22
C THR A 161 18.30 -3.90 35.00
N ALA A 162 18.93 -4.48 33.99
CA ALA A 162 20.29 -4.18 33.57
C ALA A 162 20.36 -3.06 32.51
N VAL A 163 19.31 -2.89 31.70
CA VAL A 163 19.18 -1.84 30.69
C VAL A 163 17.85 -1.13 30.90
N THR A 164 17.87 0.21 30.96
CA THR A 164 16.71 1.04 31.29
C THR A 164 16.08 1.71 30.06
N ALA A 165 16.88 1.96 28.98
CA ALA A 165 16.37 2.60 27.79
C ALA A 165 17.14 2.20 26.53
N TYR A 166 16.51 2.41 25.37
CA TYR A 166 17.15 2.41 24.06
C TYR A 166 16.84 3.70 23.30
N ASP A 167 17.69 3.97 22.32
CA ASP A 167 17.51 5.03 21.34
C ASP A 167 18.06 4.56 19.98
N ALA A 168 17.44 5.00 18.88
CA ALA A 168 17.86 4.69 17.52
C ALA A 168 17.29 5.69 16.52
N ASP A 169 18.08 6.00 15.47
CA ASP A 169 17.64 6.83 14.35
C ASP A 169 16.94 5.94 13.31
N ILE A 170 15.62 6.05 13.23
CA ILE A 170 14.79 5.23 12.33
C ILE A 170 14.01 6.12 11.39
N ASN A 171 14.16 5.90 10.09
CA ASN A 171 13.36 6.56 9.07
C ASN A 171 13.03 5.63 7.91
N LEU A 172 11.92 5.91 7.24
CA LEU A 172 11.53 5.25 6.00
C LEU A 172 10.79 6.21 5.08
N THR A 173 11.12 6.18 3.82
CA THR A 173 10.36 6.78 2.72
C THR A 173 9.99 5.68 1.73
N GLY A 174 8.71 5.56 1.43
CA GLY A 174 8.20 4.69 0.38
C GLY A 174 7.45 5.52 -0.67
N GLU A 175 7.70 5.23 -1.94
CA GLU A 175 7.05 5.87 -3.08
C GLU A 175 6.57 4.81 -4.05
N GLN A 176 5.31 4.90 -4.49
CA GLN A 176 4.71 3.93 -5.40
C GLN A 176 3.80 4.65 -6.39
N TYR A 177 4.06 4.42 -7.67
CA TYR A 177 3.23 4.91 -8.77
C TYR A 177 3.02 3.83 -9.82
N ASN A 178 1.81 3.80 -10.38
CA ASN A 178 1.48 3.09 -11.60
C ASN A 178 0.92 4.10 -12.60
N PHE A 179 1.76 4.55 -13.51
CA PHE A 179 1.35 5.39 -14.63
C PHE A 179 0.76 4.50 -15.72
N ALA A 180 -0.36 4.93 -16.29
CA ALA A 180 -1.03 4.12 -17.32
C ALA A 180 -1.48 4.94 -18.51
N GLY A 181 -1.30 4.35 -19.68
CA GLY A 181 -1.90 4.79 -20.93
C GLY A 181 -2.84 3.71 -21.46
N GLN A 182 -4.14 4.02 -21.58
CA GLN A 182 -5.16 3.09 -22.09
C GLN A 182 -5.66 3.54 -23.45
N LEU A 183 -5.62 2.65 -24.42
CA LEU A 183 -6.14 2.86 -25.77
C LEU A 183 -7.31 1.92 -26.01
N ASN A 184 -8.44 2.45 -26.50
CA ASN A 184 -9.62 1.65 -26.83
C ASN A 184 -10.07 1.94 -28.25
N PHE A 185 -10.65 0.93 -28.88
CA PHE A 185 -11.30 1.00 -30.17
C PHE A 185 -12.68 0.36 -30.05
N GLY A 186 -13.71 0.95 -30.68
CA GLY A 186 -15.05 0.42 -30.54
C GLY A 186 -15.97 0.73 -31.70
N TYR A 187 -17.12 0.07 -31.65
CA TYR A 187 -18.15 0.15 -32.70
C TYR A 187 -19.55 0.16 -32.07
N ARG A 188 -20.36 1.13 -32.45
CA ARG A 188 -21.78 1.17 -32.11
C ARG A 188 -22.55 0.30 -33.08
N ILE A 189 -22.98 -0.87 -32.66
CA ILE A 189 -23.67 -1.88 -33.46
C ILE A 189 -25.02 -1.34 -33.99
N ASN A 190 -25.75 -0.67 -33.09
CA ASN A 190 -27.05 -0.07 -33.44
C ASN A 190 -27.38 1.04 -32.42
N LYS A 191 -28.64 1.52 -32.39
CA LYS A 191 -29.08 2.58 -31.49
C LYS A 191 -28.97 2.23 -30.00
N ASN A 192 -28.91 0.93 -29.67
CA ASN A 192 -28.93 0.44 -28.31
C ASN A 192 -27.59 -0.19 -27.84
N TRP A 193 -26.81 -0.81 -28.75
CA TRP A 193 -25.64 -1.59 -28.43
C TRP A 193 -24.35 -0.97 -28.95
N SER A 194 -23.36 -0.90 -28.08
CA SER A 194 -21.98 -0.51 -28.41
C SER A 194 -21.00 -1.45 -27.73
N VAL A 195 -19.88 -1.73 -28.39
CA VAL A 195 -18.81 -2.61 -27.89
C VAL A 195 -17.46 -1.94 -28.09
N SER A 196 -16.51 -2.27 -27.24
CA SER A 196 -15.11 -1.87 -27.43
C SER A 196 -14.13 -2.90 -26.92
N ALA A 197 -12.93 -2.86 -27.52
CA ALA A 197 -11.75 -3.57 -27.03
C ALA A 197 -10.61 -2.57 -26.89
N GLY A 198 -9.73 -2.81 -25.92
CA GLY A 198 -8.63 -1.92 -25.64
C GLY A 198 -7.48 -2.63 -24.94
N VAL A 199 -6.42 -1.87 -24.73
CA VAL A 199 -5.24 -2.30 -23.99
C VAL A 199 -4.74 -1.14 -23.14
N ARG A 200 -4.30 -1.44 -21.92
CA ARG A 200 -3.66 -0.50 -21.02
C ARG A 200 -2.20 -0.90 -20.81
N MET A 201 -1.29 0.02 -21.08
CA MET A 201 0.09 -0.05 -20.63
C MET A 201 0.14 0.47 -19.20
N ASN A 202 0.80 -0.29 -18.33
CA ASN A 202 1.06 0.08 -16.93
C ASN A 202 2.56 0.20 -16.75
N TYR A 203 3.04 1.36 -16.33
CA TYR A 203 4.42 1.58 -15.91
C TYR A 203 4.45 1.72 -14.40
N LEU A 204 4.96 0.69 -13.74
CA LEU A 204 5.09 0.62 -12.30
C LEU A 204 6.48 1.10 -11.88
N SER A 205 6.51 1.99 -10.90
CA SER A 205 7.75 2.54 -10.32
C SER A 205 7.58 2.67 -8.81
N ASN A 206 8.34 1.89 -8.06
CA ASN A 206 8.36 1.91 -6.60
C ASN A 206 9.78 2.24 -6.13
N TYR A 207 9.89 3.07 -5.12
CA TYR A 207 11.16 3.45 -4.52
C TYR A 207 11.08 3.40 -3.00
N TYR A 208 12.08 2.78 -2.37
CA TYR A 208 12.15 2.60 -0.93
C TYR A 208 13.53 3.03 -0.44
N VAL A 209 13.55 4.01 0.46
CA VAL A 209 14.75 4.46 1.15
C VAL A 209 14.46 4.49 2.64
N GLY A 210 15.32 3.85 3.40
CA GLY A 210 15.18 3.84 4.85
C GLY A 210 16.48 3.51 5.56
N SER A 211 16.52 3.81 6.84
CA SER A 211 17.65 3.46 7.68
C SER A 211 17.23 3.21 9.13
N LEU A 212 18.00 2.37 9.78
CA LEU A 212 18.02 2.14 11.22
C LEU A 212 19.48 2.25 11.64
N LYS A 213 19.84 3.31 12.36
CA LYS A 213 21.22 3.65 12.69
C LYS A 213 21.37 4.08 14.14
N ASN A 214 22.62 4.18 14.59
CA ASN A 214 22.99 4.73 15.88
C ASN A 214 22.26 4.07 17.05
N ILE A 215 22.11 2.74 17.04
CA ILE A 215 21.45 2.01 18.11
C ILE A 215 22.24 2.18 19.39
N ARG A 216 21.63 2.74 20.43
CA ARG A 216 22.21 3.00 21.74
C ARG A 216 21.35 2.39 22.84
N LEU A 217 21.98 1.98 23.91
CA LEU A 217 21.34 1.44 25.10
C LEU A 217 21.82 2.19 26.34
N GLN A 218 20.97 2.32 27.35
CA GLN A 218 21.30 2.90 28.64
C GLN A 218 21.38 1.79 29.68
N PRO A 219 22.61 1.44 30.18
CA PRO A 219 22.74 0.58 31.35
C PRO A 219 22.12 1.21 32.58
N ALA A 220 21.65 0.39 33.53
CA ALA A 220 21.12 0.87 34.81
C ALA A 220 22.18 1.68 35.57
N GLY A 221 21.83 2.91 35.93
CA GLY A 221 22.75 3.84 36.60
C GLY A 221 23.85 4.43 35.70
N GLY A 222 23.82 4.13 34.40
CA GLY A 222 24.82 4.62 33.42
C GLY A 222 24.25 5.62 32.41
N GLN A 223 25.10 6.07 31.49
CA GLN A 223 24.74 6.93 30.38
C GLN A 223 24.43 6.08 29.12
N MET A 224 23.81 6.73 28.14
CA MET A 224 23.52 6.13 26.84
C MET A 224 24.83 5.79 26.12
N MET A 225 25.00 4.53 25.72
CA MET A 225 26.21 3.98 25.09
C MET A 225 25.86 3.23 23.79
N PRO A 226 26.80 3.02 22.86
CA PRO A 226 26.60 2.15 21.69
C PRO A 226 26.08 0.78 22.12
N ALA A 227 25.00 0.32 21.47
CA ALA A 227 24.34 -0.94 21.84
C ALA A 227 25.27 -2.16 21.82
N ALA A 228 26.25 -2.19 20.88
CA ALA A 228 27.24 -3.27 20.79
C ALA A 228 28.07 -3.42 22.07
N ALA A 229 28.50 -2.31 22.67
CA ALA A 229 29.30 -2.34 23.89
C ALA A 229 28.48 -2.86 25.10
N VAL A 230 27.23 -2.38 25.23
CA VAL A 230 26.33 -2.84 26.30
C VAL A 230 25.97 -4.31 26.14
N LEU A 231 25.67 -4.75 24.90
CA LEU A 231 25.36 -6.14 24.60
C LEU A 231 26.57 -7.07 24.87
N ALA A 232 27.79 -6.67 24.48
CA ALA A 232 28.99 -7.44 24.74
C ALA A 232 29.25 -7.61 26.24
N SER A 233 29.10 -6.53 27.03
CA SER A 233 29.23 -6.57 28.49
C SER A 233 28.15 -7.43 29.15
N ALA A 234 26.91 -7.34 28.67
CA ALA A 234 25.81 -8.16 29.18
C ALA A 234 26.05 -9.65 28.94
N ILE A 235 26.44 -10.04 27.73
CA ILE A 235 26.76 -11.44 27.37
C ILE A 235 27.97 -11.94 28.20
N SER A 236 29.00 -11.13 28.37
CA SER A 236 30.16 -11.48 29.22
C SER A 236 29.70 -11.78 30.67
N SER A 237 28.83 -10.94 31.22
CA SER A 237 28.27 -11.16 32.56
C SER A 237 27.45 -12.45 32.65
N LEU A 238 26.66 -12.79 31.62
CA LEU A 238 25.86 -14.03 31.54
C LEU A 238 26.73 -15.30 31.51
N THR A 239 27.99 -15.20 31.05
CA THR A 239 28.97 -16.31 31.07
C THR A 239 29.77 -16.37 32.37
N GLY A 240 29.38 -15.56 33.38
CA GLY A 240 30.14 -15.43 34.63
C GLY A 240 31.53 -14.80 34.43
N GLY A 241 31.70 -14.01 33.34
CA GLY A 241 32.97 -13.38 32.98
C GLY A 241 34.00 -14.33 32.34
N THR A 242 33.64 -15.58 32.08
CA THR A 242 34.54 -16.56 31.46
C THR A 242 34.88 -16.22 30.00
N VAL A 243 34.00 -15.50 29.32
CA VAL A 243 34.24 -14.93 27.97
C VAL A 243 34.31 -13.41 28.14
N PRO A 244 35.48 -12.79 27.96
CA PRO A 244 35.65 -11.34 28.04
C PRO A 244 34.82 -10.57 26.99
N ALA A 245 34.38 -9.36 27.34
CA ALA A 245 33.49 -8.55 26.50
C ALA A 245 34.17 -8.16 25.16
N ASP A 246 35.47 -7.98 25.13
CA ASP A 246 36.24 -7.69 23.88
C ASP A 246 36.20 -8.83 22.87
N GLN A 247 36.15 -10.08 23.34
CA GLN A 247 35.96 -11.25 22.46
C GLN A 247 34.53 -11.35 21.91
N ILE A 248 33.54 -10.82 22.62
CA ILE A 248 32.12 -10.79 22.23
C ILE A 248 31.82 -9.57 21.33
N ALA A 249 32.57 -8.48 21.49
CA ALA A 249 32.30 -7.21 20.81
C ALA A 249 32.12 -7.29 19.26
N PRO A 250 32.91 -8.06 18.51
CA PRO A 250 32.70 -8.18 17.05
C PRO A 250 31.33 -8.78 16.70
N MET A 251 30.89 -9.79 17.46
CA MET A 251 29.59 -10.43 17.29
C MET A 251 28.45 -9.48 17.71
N ALA A 252 28.59 -8.83 18.87
CA ALA A 252 27.61 -7.86 19.34
C ALA A 252 27.43 -6.71 18.33
N SER A 253 28.53 -6.21 17.74
CA SER A 253 28.51 -5.18 16.71
C SER A 253 27.76 -5.66 15.46
N GLN A 254 27.90 -6.91 15.09
CA GLN A 254 27.17 -7.48 13.95
C GLN A 254 25.67 -7.61 14.24
N LEU A 255 25.28 -7.97 15.46
CA LEU A 255 23.87 -8.12 15.89
C LEU A 255 23.11 -6.80 15.82
N VAL A 256 23.74 -5.70 16.23
CA VAL A 256 23.14 -4.37 16.30
C VAL A 256 23.70 -3.39 15.25
N SER A 257 24.24 -3.93 14.15
CA SER A 257 24.79 -3.11 13.07
C SER A 257 23.70 -2.23 12.43
N ASP A 258 24.11 -1.06 11.98
CA ASP A 258 23.29 -0.17 11.17
C ASP A 258 22.70 -0.90 9.97
N LYS A 259 21.48 -0.52 9.60
CA LYS A 259 20.75 -1.05 8.45
C LYS A 259 20.34 0.07 7.52
N ALA A 260 20.46 -0.19 6.24
CA ALA A 260 20.01 0.74 5.22
C ALA A 260 19.35 0.01 4.06
N LEU A 261 18.44 0.70 3.41
CA LEU A 261 17.74 0.28 2.21
C LEU A 261 17.74 1.43 1.22
N ASP A 262 18.14 1.17 -0.01
CA ASP A 262 17.94 2.03 -1.18
C ASP A 262 17.63 1.12 -2.38
N ALA A 263 16.33 0.90 -2.62
CA ALA A 263 15.85 -0.04 -3.62
C ALA A 263 14.79 0.62 -4.53
N HIS A 264 14.95 0.38 -5.83
CA HIS A 264 14.02 0.77 -6.86
C HIS A 264 13.45 -0.47 -7.55
N GLN A 265 12.13 -0.51 -7.72
CA GLN A 265 11.42 -1.59 -8.38
C GLN A 265 10.62 -1.03 -9.55
N LYS A 266 10.71 -1.63 -10.72
CA LYS A 266 9.96 -1.17 -11.91
C LYS A 266 9.56 -2.33 -12.82
N ASP A 267 8.47 -2.12 -13.55
CA ASP A 267 8.02 -3.01 -14.61
C ASP A 267 7.11 -2.26 -15.61
N ILE A 268 6.98 -2.79 -16.82
CA ILE A 268 5.99 -2.40 -17.82
C ILE A 268 5.12 -3.60 -18.13
N ALA A 269 3.84 -3.47 -17.85
CA ALA A 269 2.87 -4.56 -18.01
C ALA A 269 1.63 -4.12 -18.79
N TRP A 270 0.93 -5.07 -19.43
CA TRP A 270 -0.16 -4.81 -20.34
C TRP A 270 -1.45 -5.48 -19.88
N THR A 271 -2.54 -4.72 -19.84
CA THR A 271 -3.88 -5.16 -19.47
C THR A 271 -4.80 -5.12 -20.69
N PRO A 272 -5.23 -6.24 -21.27
CA PRO A 272 -6.31 -6.25 -22.23
C PRO A 272 -7.64 -5.87 -21.57
N ILE A 273 -8.52 -5.19 -22.32
CA ILE A 273 -9.80 -4.69 -21.83
C ILE A 273 -10.86 -4.92 -22.88
N ILE A 274 -12.04 -5.36 -22.46
CA ILE A 274 -13.23 -5.44 -23.29
C ILE A 274 -14.39 -4.76 -22.58
N SER A 275 -15.28 -4.14 -23.34
CA SER A 275 -16.49 -3.57 -22.75
C SER A 275 -17.67 -3.59 -23.70
N VAL A 276 -18.85 -3.57 -23.10
CA VAL A 276 -20.14 -3.45 -23.78
C VAL A 276 -21.00 -2.43 -23.05
N ASP A 277 -21.77 -1.67 -23.80
CA ASP A 277 -22.73 -0.71 -23.28
C ASP A 277 -24.08 -0.88 -23.99
N TYR A 278 -25.16 -0.84 -23.19
CA TYR A 278 -26.53 -0.98 -23.68
C TYR A 278 -27.39 0.18 -23.21
N LYS A 279 -27.82 1.00 -24.15
CA LYS A 279 -28.64 2.18 -23.90
C LYS A 279 -30.07 1.94 -24.40
N THR A 280 -31.05 2.13 -23.51
CA THR A 280 -32.48 1.98 -23.89
C THR A 280 -33.36 2.93 -23.09
N GLY A 281 -34.11 3.77 -23.81
CA GLY A 281 -34.97 4.77 -23.19
C GLY A 281 -34.21 5.67 -22.22
N LYS A 282 -34.57 5.60 -20.93
CA LYS A 282 -33.95 6.35 -19.83
C LYS A 282 -32.79 5.60 -19.14
N PHE A 283 -32.48 4.37 -19.54
CA PHE A 283 -31.48 3.52 -18.94
C PHE A 283 -30.24 3.42 -19.80
N ASN A 284 -29.09 3.37 -19.13
CA ASN A 284 -27.82 2.92 -19.67
C ASN A 284 -27.22 1.86 -18.77
N PHE A 285 -26.77 0.74 -19.35
CA PHE A 285 -26.11 -0.35 -18.66
C PHE A 285 -24.75 -0.61 -19.30
N SER A 286 -23.76 -0.90 -18.50
CA SER A 286 -22.43 -1.23 -19.00
C SER A 286 -21.83 -2.43 -18.29
N ALA A 287 -20.97 -3.14 -19.01
CA ALA A 287 -20.06 -4.12 -18.44
C ALA A 287 -18.67 -3.94 -19.07
N ARG A 288 -17.65 -3.88 -18.23
CA ARG A 288 -16.25 -3.81 -18.64
C ARG A 288 -15.48 -4.91 -17.90
N TYR A 289 -14.65 -5.65 -18.63
CA TYR A 289 -13.76 -6.63 -18.07
C TYR A 289 -12.31 -6.28 -18.41
N GLU A 290 -11.49 -6.20 -17.39
CA GLU A 290 -10.04 -6.05 -17.47
C GLU A 290 -9.38 -7.39 -17.11
N PHE A 291 -8.51 -7.88 -17.98
CA PHE A 291 -7.82 -9.14 -17.73
C PHE A 291 -6.72 -8.99 -16.67
N ASN A 292 -6.41 -10.09 -15.99
CA ASN A 292 -5.31 -10.12 -15.03
C ASN A 292 -4.00 -9.73 -15.72
N THR A 293 -3.28 -8.78 -15.12
CA THR A 293 -2.02 -8.26 -15.64
C THR A 293 -0.86 -8.86 -14.88
N LYS A 294 0.00 -9.59 -15.58
CA LYS A 294 1.23 -10.12 -14.97
C LYS A 294 2.23 -9.00 -14.80
N VAL A 295 2.62 -8.74 -13.56
CA VAL A 295 3.65 -7.77 -13.18
C VAL A 295 4.80 -8.49 -12.52
N ARG A 296 6.02 -8.17 -12.98
CA ARG A 296 7.27 -8.72 -12.47
C ARG A 296 8.23 -7.56 -12.22
N LEU A 297 8.13 -7.01 -11.02
CA LEU A 297 8.96 -5.87 -10.62
C LEU A 297 10.42 -6.29 -10.53
N ASP A 298 11.26 -5.70 -11.35
CA ASP A 298 12.70 -5.89 -11.32
C ASP A 298 13.34 -4.93 -10.31
N ASN A 299 14.13 -5.49 -9.38
CA ASN A 299 14.86 -4.71 -8.39
C ASN A 299 16.18 -4.17 -8.97
N THR A 300 16.38 -2.88 -8.79
CA THR A 300 17.70 -2.23 -8.86
C THR A 300 18.00 -1.67 -7.48
N THR A 301 18.84 -2.35 -6.74
CA THR A 301 19.11 -2.06 -5.33
C THR A 301 20.54 -1.59 -5.17
N LYS A 302 20.71 -0.36 -4.67
CA LYS A 302 22.02 0.22 -4.36
C LYS A 302 22.52 -0.25 -3.01
N GLU A 303 21.60 -0.43 -2.04
CA GLU A 303 21.94 -0.89 -0.70
C GLU A 303 20.76 -1.69 -0.12
N ASN A 304 21.06 -2.88 0.41
CA ASN A 304 20.13 -3.68 1.19
C ASN A 304 20.88 -4.43 2.29
N SER A 305 21.08 -3.77 3.43
CA SER A 305 21.61 -4.41 4.65
C SER A 305 20.49 -4.82 5.63
N THR A 306 19.22 -4.72 5.21
CA THR A 306 18.05 -5.05 6.03
C THR A 306 17.83 -6.54 6.20
N GLY A 307 18.29 -7.35 5.26
CA GLY A 307 18.01 -8.79 5.18
C GLY A 307 16.65 -9.14 4.59
N ILE A 308 15.93 -8.15 4.06
CA ILE A 308 14.62 -8.36 3.42
C ILE A 308 14.85 -8.76 1.97
N SER A 309 14.70 -10.04 1.70
CA SER A 309 15.04 -10.61 0.39
C SER A 309 14.25 -10.08 -0.79
N GLN A 310 13.07 -9.50 -0.57
CA GLN A 310 12.29 -8.87 -1.65
C GLN A 310 13.00 -7.68 -2.30
N PHE A 311 13.99 -7.09 -1.61
CA PHE A 311 14.77 -5.95 -2.09
C PHE A 311 16.17 -6.33 -2.55
N ASP A 312 16.48 -7.62 -2.65
CA ASP A 312 17.79 -8.05 -3.16
C ASP A 312 17.97 -7.61 -4.62
N ASP A 313 19.15 -7.12 -4.95
CA ASP A 313 19.46 -6.63 -6.29
C ASP A 313 19.28 -7.73 -7.35
N GLY A 314 18.69 -7.36 -8.48
CA GLY A 314 18.38 -8.28 -9.57
C GLY A 314 17.23 -9.26 -9.29
N LYS A 315 16.61 -9.24 -8.10
CA LYS A 315 15.47 -10.11 -7.79
C LYS A 315 14.19 -9.60 -8.45
N GLN A 316 13.40 -10.53 -8.98
CA GLN A 316 12.12 -10.26 -9.58
C GLN A 316 10.97 -10.56 -8.61
N ILE A 317 10.06 -9.61 -8.42
CA ILE A 317 8.95 -9.67 -7.47
C ILE A 317 7.62 -9.70 -8.20
N ALA A 318 6.79 -10.70 -7.93
CA ALA A 318 5.44 -10.77 -8.48
C ALA A 318 4.52 -9.76 -7.76
N ALA A 319 3.83 -8.93 -8.54
CA ALA A 319 2.90 -7.90 -8.08
C ALA A 319 1.74 -7.75 -9.09
N ASP A 320 1.10 -8.86 -9.47
CA ASP A 320 0.06 -8.89 -10.49
C ASP A 320 -1.08 -7.92 -10.17
N ILE A 321 -1.59 -7.22 -11.18
CA ILE A 321 -2.82 -6.43 -11.07
C ILE A 321 -3.99 -7.40 -11.32
N PRO A 322 -4.94 -7.52 -10.39
CA PRO A 322 -6.06 -8.43 -10.54
C PRO A 322 -6.93 -8.08 -11.74
N GLY A 323 -7.41 -9.10 -12.42
CA GLY A 323 -8.51 -8.91 -13.36
C GLY A 323 -9.71 -8.36 -12.62
N ASN A 324 -10.54 -7.55 -13.30
CA ASN A 324 -11.74 -7.02 -12.66
C ASN A 324 -12.93 -6.94 -13.62
N LEU A 325 -14.13 -7.11 -13.07
CA LEU A 325 -15.40 -6.93 -13.73
C LEU A 325 -16.07 -5.69 -13.16
N ASN A 326 -16.36 -4.74 -14.03
CA ASN A 326 -17.05 -3.49 -13.67
C ASN A 326 -18.43 -3.49 -14.33
N LEU A 327 -19.47 -3.40 -13.51
CA LEU A 327 -20.85 -3.32 -13.96
C LEU A 327 -21.40 -1.94 -13.61
N GLY A 328 -22.23 -1.37 -14.48
CA GLY A 328 -22.84 -0.07 -14.27
C GLY A 328 -24.28 -0.02 -14.73
N ALA A 329 -25.06 0.81 -14.03
CA ALA A 329 -26.40 1.20 -14.45
C ALA A 329 -26.62 2.69 -14.19
N GLN A 330 -27.13 3.42 -15.17
CA GLN A 330 -27.54 4.81 -15.02
C GLN A 330 -29.01 4.94 -15.41
N TYR A 331 -29.77 5.72 -14.67
CA TYR A 331 -31.18 6.01 -14.92
C TYR A 331 -31.46 7.50 -14.91
N SER A 332 -32.01 8.02 -16.00
CA SER A 332 -32.48 9.40 -16.12
C SER A 332 -33.91 9.49 -15.56
N VAL A 333 -34.01 9.76 -14.27
CA VAL A 333 -35.32 9.89 -13.57
C VAL A 333 -36.15 11.00 -14.22
N LYS A 334 -35.53 12.15 -14.43
CA LYS A 334 -36.02 13.32 -15.15
C LYS A 334 -34.95 13.81 -16.12
N PRO A 335 -35.29 14.67 -17.10
CA PRO A 335 -34.29 15.22 -17.99
C PRO A 335 -33.12 15.91 -17.28
N ASN A 336 -33.35 16.48 -16.12
CA ASN A 336 -32.39 17.18 -15.27
C ASN A 336 -31.96 16.42 -14.02
N PHE A 337 -32.32 15.13 -13.86
CA PHE A 337 -31.94 14.35 -12.67
C PHE A 337 -31.58 12.91 -13.07
N ARG A 338 -30.35 12.52 -12.77
CA ARG A 338 -29.78 11.21 -13.07
C ARG A 338 -29.29 10.53 -11.80
N VAL A 339 -29.46 9.23 -11.73
CA VAL A 339 -28.90 8.36 -10.69
C VAL A 339 -28.05 7.28 -11.35
N ALA A 340 -26.96 6.90 -10.72
CA ALA A 340 -26.06 5.87 -11.20
C ALA A 340 -25.66 4.91 -10.08
N LEU A 341 -25.52 3.64 -10.44
CA LEU A 341 -25.00 2.57 -9.59
C LEU A 341 -23.85 1.86 -10.30
N GLY A 342 -22.89 1.43 -9.54
CA GLY A 342 -21.76 0.65 -10.03
C GLY A 342 -21.41 -0.50 -9.08
N PHE A 343 -20.85 -1.56 -9.66
CA PHE A 343 -20.30 -2.68 -8.93
C PHE A 343 -18.99 -3.10 -9.61
N ASN A 344 -17.90 -3.14 -8.82
CA ASN A 344 -16.60 -3.62 -9.28
C ASN A 344 -16.22 -4.86 -8.49
N TYR A 345 -15.80 -5.92 -9.18
CA TYR A 345 -15.37 -7.17 -8.58
C TYR A 345 -13.95 -7.50 -9.04
N TYR A 346 -13.04 -7.67 -8.11
CA TYR A 346 -11.61 -7.88 -8.35
C TYR A 346 -11.24 -9.34 -8.08
N PHE A 347 -10.59 -9.99 -9.04
CA PHE A 347 -10.19 -11.40 -8.95
C PHE A 347 -8.82 -11.55 -8.25
N ASP A 348 -8.70 -11.00 -7.03
CA ASP A 348 -7.45 -10.94 -6.26
C ASP A 348 -6.83 -12.32 -6.00
N LYS A 349 -7.66 -13.34 -5.76
CA LYS A 349 -7.20 -14.72 -5.52
C LYS A 349 -6.51 -15.36 -6.71
N GLN A 350 -6.62 -14.77 -7.89
CA GLN A 350 -5.99 -15.24 -9.13
C GLN A 350 -4.72 -14.44 -9.47
N SER A 351 -4.39 -13.39 -8.69
CA SER A 351 -3.28 -12.48 -8.93
C SER A 351 -2.09 -12.83 -8.05
N LYS A 352 -1.00 -13.26 -8.67
CA LYS A 352 0.21 -13.68 -7.95
C LYS A 352 0.87 -12.50 -7.24
N GLN A 353 1.11 -12.67 -5.95
CA GLN A 353 1.76 -11.69 -5.10
C GLN A 353 2.92 -12.33 -4.35
N TYR A 354 4.06 -11.65 -4.32
CA TYR A 354 5.23 -12.14 -3.58
C TYR A 354 4.94 -12.15 -2.07
N ASN A 355 5.31 -13.24 -1.43
CA ASN A 355 5.19 -13.46 0.01
C ASN A 355 6.59 -13.53 0.62
N ASN A 356 6.91 -12.56 1.47
CA ASN A 356 8.20 -12.50 2.13
C ASN A 356 8.42 -13.62 3.16
N GLU A 357 7.35 -14.17 3.75
CA GLU A 357 7.45 -15.25 4.73
C GLU A 357 7.87 -16.56 4.08
N THR A 358 7.33 -16.85 2.89
CA THR A 358 7.63 -18.10 2.16
C THR A 358 8.71 -17.95 1.10
N GLY A 359 8.99 -16.72 0.66
CA GLY A 359 9.86 -16.44 -0.49
C GLY A 359 9.22 -16.81 -1.84
N LEU A 360 7.93 -17.15 -1.87
CA LEU A 360 7.17 -17.59 -3.04
C LEU A 360 6.17 -16.53 -3.52
N ASN A 361 5.55 -16.77 -4.67
CA ASN A 361 4.50 -15.91 -5.23
C ASN A 361 3.11 -16.48 -4.88
N ASP A 362 2.82 -16.64 -3.60
CA ASP A 362 1.67 -17.37 -3.08
C ASP A 362 0.80 -16.58 -2.09
N LYS A 363 1.09 -15.30 -1.87
CA LYS A 363 0.40 -14.45 -0.89
C LYS A 363 -1.12 -14.39 -1.11
N GLN A 364 -1.58 -14.42 -2.37
CA GLN A 364 -3.00 -14.42 -2.73
C GLN A 364 -3.76 -15.65 -2.19
N ASN A 365 -3.08 -16.75 -1.86
CA ASN A 365 -3.70 -17.96 -1.31
C ASN A 365 -4.28 -17.77 0.10
N TYR A 366 -3.82 -16.73 0.82
CA TYR A 366 -4.30 -16.36 2.15
C TYR A 366 -5.54 -15.47 2.13
N LEU A 367 -6.01 -15.04 0.96
CA LEU A 367 -7.27 -14.29 0.84
C LEU A 367 -8.47 -15.22 1.08
N LYS A 368 -9.42 -14.78 1.89
CA LYS A 368 -10.70 -15.48 2.11
C LYS A 368 -11.60 -15.38 0.90
N HIS A 369 -11.75 -14.18 0.36
CA HIS A 369 -12.58 -13.88 -0.81
C HIS A 369 -11.93 -12.81 -1.67
N ASN A 370 -12.45 -12.61 -2.86
CA ASN A 370 -12.09 -11.52 -3.75
C ASN A 370 -12.63 -10.18 -3.22
N SER A 371 -11.97 -9.09 -3.55
CA SER A 371 -12.41 -7.74 -3.19
C SER A 371 -13.53 -7.25 -4.11
N PHE A 372 -14.35 -6.32 -3.62
CA PHE A 372 -15.40 -5.69 -4.42
C PHE A 372 -15.70 -4.27 -3.95
N GLU A 373 -16.32 -3.49 -4.83
CA GLU A 373 -16.80 -2.13 -4.57
C GLU A 373 -18.26 -1.99 -4.99
N ILE A 374 -19.01 -1.22 -4.20
CA ILE A 374 -20.37 -0.77 -4.53
C ILE A 374 -20.32 0.74 -4.60
N LEU A 375 -20.76 1.29 -5.74
CA LEU A 375 -20.72 2.72 -6.03
C LEU A 375 -22.15 3.22 -6.28
N GLY A 376 -22.44 4.41 -5.78
CA GLY A 376 -23.71 5.07 -6.01
C GLY A 376 -23.51 6.57 -6.18
N GLY A 377 -24.34 7.20 -7.01
CA GLY A 377 -24.27 8.62 -7.18
C GLY A 377 -25.46 9.21 -7.89
N MET A 378 -25.59 10.52 -7.78
CA MET A 378 -26.64 11.28 -8.43
C MET A 378 -26.13 12.62 -8.93
N GLU A 379 -26.77 13.11 -9.97
CA GLU A 379 -26.50 14.39 -10.61
C GLU A 379 -27.78 15.14 -10.87
N TYR A 380 -27.77 16.43 -10.55
CA TYR A 380 -28.90 17.31 -10.74
C TYR A 380 -28.51 18.58 -11.47
N ASP A 381 -29.10 18.81 -12.65
CA ASP A 381 -28.93 20.04 -13.41
C ASP A 381 -29.83 21.12 -12.77
N VAL A 382 -29.20 21.98 -11.96
CA VAL A 382 -29.87 23.09 -11.27
C VAL A 382 -30.39 24.09 -12.29
N CYS A 383 -29.59 24.35 -13.30
CA CYS A 383 -29.91 25.18 -14.45
C CYS A 383 -29.05 24.76 -15.66
N LYS A 384 -29.20 25.42 -16.79
CA LYS A 384 -28.42 25.13 -18.02
C LYS A 384 -26.90 25.32 -17.84
N LEU A 385 -26.47 26.06 -16.80
CA LEU A 385 -25.05 26.37 -16.58
C LEU A 385 -24.44 25.54 -15.44
N LEU A 386 -25.23 24.81 -14.65
CA LEU A 386 -24.74 24.16 -13.42
C LEU A 386 -25.39 22.80 -13.18
N THR A 387 -24.56 21.77 -13.08
CA THR A 387 -24.88 20.46 -12.56
C THR A 387 -24.22 20.26 -11.22
N LEU A 388 -24.95 19.88 -10.19
CA LEU A 388 -24.42 19.42 -8.92
C LEU A 388 -24.41 17.90 -8.85
N SER A 389 -23.41 17.35 -8.17
CA SER A 389 -23.24 15.90 -8.04
C SER A 389 -22.86 15.52 -6.61
N ILE A 390 -23.34 14.36 -6.19
CA ILE A 390 -22.96 13.69 -4.95
C ILE A 390 -22.89 12.19 -5.20
N GLY A 391 -21.96 11.51 -4.56
CA GLY A 391 -21.92 10.06 -4.63
C GLY A 391 -21.07 9.45 -3.52
N ALA A 392 -21.16 8.14 -3.40
CA ALA A 392 -20.45 7.34 -2.40
C ALA A 392 -19.95 6.05 -2.99
N ASN A 393 -18.92 5.48 -2.34
CA ASN A 393 -18.32 4.20 -2.65
C ASN A 393 -18.04 3.44 -1.35
N SER A 394 -18.34 2.15 -1.33
CA SER A 394 -17.92 1.21 -0.30
C SER A 394 -16.98 0.18 -0.93
N ASN A 395 -15.83 0.00 -0.34
CA ASN A 395 -14.82 -0.97 -0.76
C ASN A 395 -14.62 -2.04 0.33
N THR A 396 -14.67 -3.30 -0.06
CA THR A 396 -14.46 -4.44 0.82
C THR A 396 -13.29 -5.27 0.33
N PHE A 397 -12.27 -5.47 1.19
CA PHE A 397 -11.12 -6.31 0.91
C PHE A 397 -11.30 -7.74 1.40
N GLY A 398 -10.69 -8.70 0.68
CA GLY A 398 -10.84 -10.12 0.89
C GLY A 398 -9.91 -10.77 1.91
N PHE A 399 -9.08 -10.03 2.66
CA PHE A 399 -8.16 -10.65 3.61
C PHE A 399 -8.81 -11.09 4.93
N GLY A 400 -10.04 -10.67 5.22
CA GLY A 400 -10.74 -11.04 6.45
C GLY A 400 -9.92 -10.67 7.69
N ASN A 401 -9.65 -11.65 8.56
CA ASN A 401 -8.79 -11.49 9.74
C ASN A 401 -7.35 -11.98 9.49
N ASP A 402 -6.99 -12.36 8.25
CA ASP A 402 -5.64 -12.79 7.96
C ASP A 402 -4.71 -11.58 7.82
N ALA A 403 -3.89 -11.42 8.84
CA ALA A 403 -3.00 -10.30 9.01
C ALA A 403 -1.77 -10.30 8.09
N ARG A 404 -1.55 -11.38 7.31
CA ARG A 404 -0.38 -11.50 6.41
C ARG A 404 -0.37 -10.53 5.26
N PHE A 405 -1.54 -9.98 4.91
CA PHE A 405 -1.67 -8.95 3.87
C PHE A 405 -1.34 -7.55 4.34
N ILE A 406 -1.29 -7.30 5.64
CA ILE A 406 -1.15 -5.97 6.22
C ILE A 406 0.19 -5.82 6.90
N SER A 407 0.91 -4.76 6.56
CA SER A 407 2.10 -4.30 7.25
C SER A 407 2.06 -2.78 7.42
N ASP A 408 2.81 -2.29 8.40
CA ASP A 408 2.95 -0.86 8.66
C ASP A 408 3.62 -0.09 7.51
N MET A 409 4.46 -0.73 6.72
CA MET A 409 5.06 -0.12 5.51
C MET A 409 4.02 0.17 4.41
N SER A 410 3.07 -0.73 4.23
CA SER A 410 2.05 -0.59 3.18
C SER A 410 0.82 -1.40 3.53
N TYR A 411 -0.29 -0.71 3.67
CA TYR A 411 -1.59 -1.32 3.94
C TYR A 411 -2.73 -0.58 3.25
N SER A 412 -3.77 -1.33 2.96
CA SER A 412 -5.06 -0.79 2.57
C SER A 412 -6.13 -1.62 3.26
N THR A 413 -7.09 -0.97 3.87
CA THR A 413 -8.22 -1.62 4.55
C THR A 413 -9.51 -1.29 3.83
N SER A 414 -10.58 -2.04 4.13
CA SER A 414 -11.91 -1.72 3.63
C SER A 414 -12.25 -0.27 3.96
N SER A 415 -13.04 0.38 3.11
CA SER A 415 -13.29 1.82 3.23
C SER A 415 -14.67 2.22 2.79
N ILE A 416 -15.11 3.38 3.27
CA ILE A 416 -16.27 4.11 2.79
C ILE A 416 -15.80 5.47 2.33
N SER A 417 -16.24 5.89 1.16
CA SER A 417 -15.85 7.16 0.57
C SER A 417 -17.08 7.95 0.13
N GLY A 418 -16.96 9.25 0.14
CA GLY A 418 -17.97 10.16 -0.38
C GLY A 418 -17.36 11.28 -1.19
N GLY A 419 -18.07 11.69 -2.22
CA GLY A 419 -17.69 12.76 -3.10
C GLY A 419 -18.81 13.74 -3.37
N ILE A 420 -18.45 14.99 -3.55
CA ILE A 420 -19.36 16.07 -3.97
C ILE A 420 -18.66 16.94 -4.99
N GLY A 421 -19.43 17.59 -5.83
CA GLY A 421 -18.86 18.56 -6.76
C GLY A 421 -19.88 19.20 -7.69
N ALA A 422 -19.32 19.97 -8.62
CA ALA A 422 -20.10 20.74 -9.58
C ALA A 422 -19.48 20.65 -10.97
N GLN A 423 -20.33 20.69 -11.99
CA GLN A 423 -19.91 20.91 -13.38
C GLN A 423 -20.56 22.19 -13.88
N PHE A 424 -19.72 23.10 -14.36
CA PHE A 424 -20.14 24.35 -14.98
C PHE A 424 -20.12 24.21 -16.49
N HIS A 425 -21.27 24.38 -17.14
CA HIS A 425 -21.42 24.38 -18.59
C HIS A 425 -21.18 25.80 -19.11
N VAL A 426 -19.92 26.11 -19.46
CA VAL A 426 -19.55 27.45 -19.99
C VAL A 426 -20.27 27.74 -21.29
N ASN A 427 -20.37 26.73 -22.12
CA ASN A 427 -21.19 26.71 -23.35
C ASN A 427 -21.45 25.24 -23.77
N SER A 428 -22.04 25.01 -24.93
CA SER A 428 -22.33 23.66 -25.44
C SER A 428 -21.10 22.79 -25.70
N ARG A 429 -19.89 23.35 -25.67
CA ARG A 429 -18.63 22.66 -26.00
C ARG A 429 -17.62 22.60 -24.86
N ILE A 430 -17.78 23.44 -23.82
CA ILE A 430 -16.81 23.61 -22.74
C ILE A 430 -17.48 23.41 -21.41
N ASN A 431 -16.95 22.46 -20.62
CA ASN A 431 -17.37 22.27 -19.24
C ASN A 431 -16.18 22.37 -18.31
N ILE A 432 -16.40 22.85 -17.08
CA ILE A 432 -15.43 22.89 -15.99
C ILE A 432 -15.98 22.04 -14.86
N ASP A 433 -15.20 21.07 -14.41
CA ASP A 433 -15.51 20.16 -13.31
C ASP A 433 -14.75 20.55 -12.04
N LEU A 434 -15.42 20.56 -10.91
CA LEU A 434 -14.84 20.70 -9.57
C LEU A 434 -15.32 19.55 -8.72
N GLY A 435 -14.41 18.89 -8.00
CA GLY A 435 -14.76 17.76 -7.16
C GLY A 435 -13.89 17.65 -5.91
N VAL A 436 -14.50 17.17 -4.83
CA VAL A 436 -13.81 16.79 -3.60
C VAL A 436 -14.28 15.41 -3.19
N TYR A 437 -13.35 14.56 -2.79
CA TYR A 437 -13.59 13.17 -2.45
C TYR A 437 -12.84 12.81 -1.16
N LYS A 438 -13.56 12.26 -0.18
CA LYS A 438 -13.02 11.86 1.12
C LYS A 438 -13.17 10.36 1.30
N THR A 439 -12.08 9.70 1.68
CA THR A 439 -12.07 8.27 2.02
C THR A 439 -11.80 8.08 3.51
N PHE A 440 -12.66 7.30 4.15
CA PHE A 440 -12.53 6.80 5.51
C PHE A 440 -12.23 5.31 5.43
N PHE A 441 -11.02 4.94 5.80
CA PHE A 441 -10.61 3.54 5.87
C PHE A 441 -11.03 2.97 7.22
N LEU A 442 -11.58 1.76 7.21
CA LEU A 442 -11.95 1.07 8.44
C LEU A 442 -10.69 0.65 9.20
N HIS A 443 -10.75 0.70 10.52
CA HIS A 443 -9.70 0.18 11.38
C HIS A 443 -9.51 -1.31 11.15
N PHE A 444 -8.26 -1.73 11.23
CA PHE A 444 -7.90 -3.14 11.19
C PHE A 444 -6.84 -3.40 12.25
N THR A 445 -7.12 -4.33 13.16
CA THR A 445 -6.18 -4.74 14.20
C THR A 445 -5.53 -6.06 13.83
N LYS A 446 -4.20 -6.08 13.82
CA LYS A 446 -3.36 -7.26 13.60
C LYS A 446 -2.76 -7.71 14.93
N GLU A 447 -3.27 -8.82 15.46
CA GLU A 447 -2.69 -9.47 16.63
C GLU A 447 -1.57 -10.44 16.23
N GLN A 448 -0.49 -10.47 16.99
CA GLN A 448 0.67 -11.32 16.73
C GLN A 448 1.13 -11.96 18.05
N LYS A 449 1.26 -13.28 18.07
CA LYS A 449 1.78 -14.03 19.24
C LYS A 449 3.27 -13.77 19.46
N ASP A 450 4.00 -13.59 18.39
CA ASP A 450 5.38 -13.12 18.35
C ASP A 450 5.39 -11.87 17.46
N TYR A 451 5.46 -10.69 18.07
CA TYR A 451 5.34 -9.43 17.38
C TYR A 451 6.49 -9.24 16.38
N GLY A 452 6.14 -9.11 15.09
CA GLY A 452 7.12 -9.01 14.01
C GLY A 452 7.99 -10.25 13.84
N ALA A 453 7.61 -11.41 14.40
CA ALA A 453 8.43 -12.62 14.49
C ALA A 453 9.81 -12.38 15.15
N ASN A 454 9.89 -11.39 16.05
CA ASN A 454 11.16 -10.98 16.66
C ASN A 454 11.77 -12.07 17.57
N GLY A 455 10.96 -12.82 18.30
CA GLY A 455 11.41 -13.91 19.16
C GLY A 455 12.08 -15.03 18.36
N GLU A 456 11.41 -15.51 17.31
CA GLU A 456 11.95 -16.50 16.39
C GLU A 456 13.21 -16.01 15.69
N LEU A 457 13.20 -14.76 15.25
CA LEU A 457 14.34 -14.14 14.58
C LEU A 457 15.55 -14.03 15.48
N ILE A 458 15.39 -13.56 16.72
CA ILE A 458 16.45 -13.44 17.72
C ILE A 458 16.97 -14.84 18.09
N TYR A 459 16.08 -15.81 18.29
CA TYR A 459 16.48 -17.19 18.55
C TYR A 459 17.38 -17.74 17.47
N ARG A 460 16.99 -17.66 16.20
CA ARG A 460 17.80 -18.13 15.06
C ARG A 460 19.16 -17.48 14.99
N LYS A 461 19.28 -16.25 15.43
CA LYS A 461 20.55 -15.51 15.45
C LYS A 461 21.42 -15.86 16.64
N LEU A 462 20.81 -16.01 17.82
CA LEU A 462 21.53 -16.31 19.03
C LEU A 462 21.88 -17.80 19.16
N ALA A 463 21.06 -18.72 18.66
CA ALA A 463 21.26 -20.15 18.83
C ALA A 463 22.67 -20.65 18.40
N PRO A 464 23.26 -20.25 17.26
CA PRO A 464 24.62 -20.62 16.92
C PRO A 464 25.69 -20.08 17.86
N VAL A 465 25.42 -18.94 18.47
CA VAL A 465 26.32 -18.28 19.43
C VAL A 465 26.19 -18.90 20.81
N VAL A 466 24.96 -19.04 21.27
CA VAL A 466 24.60 -19.62 22.57
C VAL A 466 25.18 -21.04 22.70
N SER A 467 25.15 -21.83 21.63
CA SER A 467 25.74 -23.19 21.62
C SER A 467 27.26 -23.22 21.83
N GLN A 468 27.95 -22.08 21.68
CA GLN A 468 29.39 -21.95 21.85
C GLN A 468 29.78 -21.23 23.15
N LEU A 469 28.80 -20.69 23.88
CA LEU A 469 29.02 -19.98 25.15
C LEU A 469 28.78 -20.92 26.33
N PRO A 470 29.58 -20.83 27.41
CA PRO A 470 29.40 -21.60 28.63
C PRO A 470 28.27 -20.98 29.50
N LEU A 471 27.05 -21.03 28.98
CA LEU A 471 25.87 -20.53 29.68
C LEU A 471 25.32 -21.56 30.66
N SER A 472 24.77 -21.11 31.78
CA SER A 472 24.05 -21.99 32.70
C SER A 472 22.81 -22.61 32.00
N PRO A 473 22.37 -23.83 32.42
CA PRO A 473 21.15 -24.43 31.88
C PRO A 473 19.91 -23.55 32.05
N GLU A 474 19.85 -22.75 33.13
CA GLU A 474 18.76 -21.80 33.37
C GLU A 474 18.71 -20.71 32.29
N ILE A 475 19.86 -20.09 32.00
CA ILE A 475 19.95 -19.04 30.96
C ILE A 475 19.67 -19.63 29.58
N ALA A 476 20.26 -20.80 29.27
CA ALA A 476 20.00 -21.47 27.98
C ALA A 476 18.52 -21.82 27.81
N GLY A 477 17.85 -22.23 28.90
CA GLY A 477 16.41 -22.51 28.88
C GLY A 477 15.50 -21.29 28.63
N LYS A 478 15.96 -20.08 28.90
CA LYS A 478 15.26 -18.83 28.58
C LYS A 478 15.37 -18.46 27.09
N LEU A 479 16.35 -19.01 26.40
CA LEU A 479 16.63 -18.71 24.98
C LEU A 479 15.99 -19.74 24.07
N THR A 480 14.65 -19.85 24.12
CA THR A 480 13.85 -20.66 23.17
C THR A 480 12.90 -19.75 22.39
N PRO A 481 12.45 -20.16 21.18
CA PRO A 481 11.51 -19.35 20.40
C PRO A 481 10.26 -18.95 21.20
N GLU A 482 9.72 -19.89 22.00
CA GLU A 482 8.51 -19.67 22.81
C GLU A 482 8.74 -18.65 23.93
N ASN A 483 9.91 -18.69 24.59
CA ASN A 483 10.25 -17.79 25.69
C ASN A 483 10.67 -16.40 25.20
N LEU A 484 11.14 -16.30 23.98
CA LEU A 484 11.52 -15.04 23.34
C LEU A 484 10.33 -14.38 22.62
N ALA A 485 9.27 -15.12 22.34
CA ALA A 485 8.07 -14.60 21.73
C ALA A 485 7.34 -13.64 22.67
N ILE A 486 7.20 -12.39 22.26
CA ILE A 486 6.42 -11.38 22.98
C ILE A 486 5.22 -11.00 22.11
N THR A 487 4.04 -11.13 22.70
CA THR A 487 2.79 -10.75 22.01
C THR A 487 2.73 -9.25 21.75
N GLY A 488 2.07 -8.89 20.68
CA GLY A 488 1.80 -7.49 20.34
C GLY A 488 0.72 -7.36 19.29
N GLN A 489 0.35 -6.14 18.99
CA GLN A 489 -0.65 -5.84 17.99
C GLN A 489 -0.36 -4.53 17.28
N ASP A 490 -0.82 -4.42 16.04
CA ASP A 490 -0.87 -3.18 15.29
C ASP A 490 -2.32 -2.81 14.98
N ASP A 491 -2.69 -1.57 15.26
CA ASP A 491 -3.95 -0.97 14.81
C ASP A 491 -3.67 -0.03 13.65
N PHE A 492 -4.27 -0.33 12.50
CA PHE A 492 -4.09 0.38 11.24
C PHE A 492 -5.28 1.27 10.95
N TYR A 493 -5.03 2.53 10.71
CA TYR A 493 -6.01 3.50 10.27
C TYR A 493 -5.44 4.42 9.21
N ARG A 494 -6.25 4.77 8.22
CA ARG A 494 -5.86 5.65 7.11
C ARG A 494 -6.98 6.61 6.78
N THR A 495 -6.63 7.80 6.34
CA THR A 495 -7.58 8.77 5.79
C THR A 495 -6.99 9.43 4.56
N SER A 496 -7.85 9.73 3.59
CA SER A 496 -7.45 10.41 2.35
C SER A 496 -8.49 11.46 1.97
N ILE A 497 -8.03 12.59 1.46
CA ILE A 497 -8.85 13.60 0.81
C ILE A 497 -8.22 13.96 -0.52
N VAL A 498 -9.04 14.03 -1.56
CA VAL A 498 -8.63 14.42 -2.91
C VAL A 498 -9.53 15.53 -3.38
N ALA A 499 -8.95 16.56 -3.94
CA ALA A 499 -9.67 17.65 -4.60
C ALA A 499 -9.13 17.82 -6.02
N GLY A 500 -9.99 18.21 -6.94
CA GLY A 500 -9.59 18.35 -8.33
C GLY A 500 -10.39 19.37 -9.11
N VAL A 501 -9.76 19.84 -10.18
CA VAL A 501 -10.37 20.66 -11.21
C VAL A 501 -10.08 20.04 -12.58
N GLY A 502 -11.09 20.05 -13.44
CA GLY A 502 -11.00 19.55 -14.81
C GLY A 502 -11.67 20.49 -15.80
N VAL A 503 -11.27 20.38 -17.03
CA VAL A 503 -11.91 21.05 -18.15
C VAL A 503 -12.12 20.05 -19.29
N SER A 504 -13.31 20.07 -19.89
CA SER A 504 -13.61 19.25 -21.06
C SER A 504 -14.09 20.07 -22.25
N PHE A 505 -13.71 19.61 -23.43
CA PHE A 505 -14.02 20.25 -24.73
C PHE A 505 -14.65 19.22 -25.67
N SER A 506 -15.60 19.68 -26.46
CA SER A 506 -16.21 18.89 -27.56
C SER A 506 -16.23 19.71 -28.86
N PHE A 507 -15.79 19.12 -29.99
CA PHE A 507 -15.64 19.81 -31.28
C PHE A 507 -16.37 19.07 -32.37
#